data_e64e480e74e9d4b99fbcb8760b85389f
#
_entry.id   e64e480e74e9d4b99fbcb8760b85389f
#
_cell.length_a   1.000
_cell.length_b   1.000
_cell.length_c   1.000
_cell.angle_alpha   90.00
_cell.angle_beta   90.00
_cell.angle_gamma   90.00
#
_symmetry.space_group_name_H-M   'P 1'
#
loop_
_entity.id
_entity.type
_entity.pdbx_description
1 polymer ?
#
loop_
_entity_poly.entity_id
_entity_poly.type
_entity_poly.pdbx_seq_one_letter_code
_entity_poly.pdbx_strand_id
1 'polypeptide(L)'
;MKYVVLIYSNPATWEALPPEDADRVIRDHFVVIDEITRSGELLSRFGLADPLNTKTLRIDDGVPAVTDGPFGEAKEHLAGVFLVDCETVERVLELSGPLAQHSIVEVRPVMDDEAGTEM
;
A
#
# COMPACT_ATOMS: atom_id res chain seq x y z
N MET A 1 -13.89 12.47 -1.65
CA MET A 1 -14.02 11.04 -1.91
C MET A 1 -12.80 10.31 -1.36
N LYS A 2 -13.00 9.15 -0.80
CA LYS A 2 -11.91 8.38 -0.18
C LYS A 2 -11.29 7.40 -1.15
N TYR A 3 -9.97 7.30 -1.09
CA TYR A 3 -9.18 6.35 -1.89
C TYR A 3 -8.17 5.66 -0.99
N VAL A 4 -7.82 4.44 -1.34
CA VAL A 4 -6.63 3.81 -0.78
C VAL A 4 -5.52 3.84 -1.82
N VAL A 5 -4.33 4.13 -1.35
CA VAL A 5 -3.09 4.03 -2.12
C VAL A 5 -2.39 2.77 -1.64
N LEU A 6 -2.29 1.79 -2.53
CA LEU A 6 -1.71 0.48 -2.23
C LEU A 6 -0.30 0.43 -2.80
N ILE A 7 0.68 0.23 -1.95
CA ILE A 7 2.09 0.26 -2.32
C ILE A 7 2.63 -1.15 -2.29
N TYR A 8 3.11 -1.63 -3.44
CA TYR A 8 3.68 -2.96 -3.59
C TYR A 8 5.19 -2.86 -3.76
N SER A 9 5.91 -3.76 -3.13
CA SER A 9 7.35 -3.84 -3.29
C SER A 9 7.83 -5.28 -3.35
N ASN A 10 9.04 -5.46 -3.88
CA ASN A 10 9.73 -6.75 -3.90
C ASN A 10 10.79 -6.73 -2.80
N PRO A 11 10.65 -7.55 -1.74
CA PRO A 11 11.61 -7.55 -0.64
C PRO A 11 13.05 -7.83 -1.09
N ALA A 12 13.23 -8.72 -2.06
CA ALA A 12 14.57 -9.03 -2.56
C ALA A 12 15.21 -7.84 -3.27
N THR A 13 14.43 -7.07 -4.03
CA THR A 13 14.90 -5.85 -4.68
C THR A 13 15.28 -4.80 -3.64
N TRP A 14 14.46 -4.66 -2.60
CA TRP A 14 14.74 -3.72 -1.52
C TRP A 14 16.04 -4.06 -0.80
N GLU A 15 16.25 -5.32 -0.44
CA GLU A 15 17.47 -5.77 0.24
C GLU A 15 18.73 -5.57 -0.61
N ALA A 16 18.59 -5.63 -1.93
CA ALA A 16 19.70 -5.46 -2.85
C ALA A 16 20.06 -4.00 -3.13
N LEU A 17 19.26 -3.04 -2.66
CA LEU A 17 19.54 -1.62 -2.88
C LEU A 17 20.79 -1.17 -2.12
N PRO A 18 21.69 -0.38 -2.78
CA PRO A 18 22.74 0.31 -2.06
C PRO A 18 22.16 1.23 -0.99
N PRO A 19 22.88 1.46 0.14
CA PRO A 19 22.34 2.28 1.22
C PRO A 19 21.88 3.68 0.82
N GLU A 20 22.59 4.34 -0.09
CA GLU A 20 22.21 5.68 -0.58
C GLU A 20 20.91 5.65 -1.40
N ASP A 21 20.64 4.57 -2.12
CA ASP A 21 19.41 4.43 -2.86
C ASP A 21 18.23 4.11 -1.93
N ALA A 22 18.45 3.28 -0.92
CA ALA A 22 17.45 3.01 0.11
C ALA A 22 17.08 4.29 0.87
N ASP A 23 18.05 5.12 1.20
CA ASP A 23 17.82 6.41 1.87
C ASP A 23 16.99 7.35 1.00
N ARG A 24 17.24 7.35 -0.31
CA ARG A 24 16.47 8.16 -1.25
C ARG A 24 15.00 7.71 -1.31
N VAL A 25 14.76 6.41 -1.36
CA VAL A 25 13.40 5.85 -1.35
C VAL A 25 12.67 6.29 -0.08
N ILE A 26 13.30 6.18 1.06
CA ILE A 26 12.73 6.59 2.35
C ILE A 26 12.42 8.09 2.35
N ARG A 27 13.33 8.93 1.86
CA ARG A 27 13.11 10.37 1.78
C ARG A 27 11.92 10.72 0.89
N ASP A 28 11.82 10.10 -0.28
CA ASP A 28 10.71 10.35 -1.21
C ASP A 28 9.37 9.95 -0.57
N HIS A 29 9.37 8.85 0.17
CA HIS A 29 8.21 8.40 0.91
C HIS A 29 7.75 9.45 1.94
N PHE A 30 8.68 9.98 2.73
CA PHE A 30 8.36 11.00 3.74
C PHE A 30 7.96 12.35 3.13
N VAL A 31 8.47 12.69 1.95
CA VAL A 31 8.02 13.89 1.24
C VAL A 31 6.55 13.78 0.89
N VAL A 32 6.10 12.63 0.40
CA VAL A 32 4.68 12.40 0.10
C VAL A 32 3.85 12.47 1.37
N ILE A 33 4.27 11.81 2.44
CA ILE A 33 3.55 11.82 3.72
C ILE A 33 3.41 13.26 4.24
N ASP A 34 4.48 14.04 4.18
CA ASP A 34 4.46 15.42 4.64
C ASP A 34 3.47 16.26 3.84
N GLU A 35 3.47 16.11 2.53
CA GLU A 35 2.56 16.85 1.65
C GLU A 35 1.09 16.54 1.95
N ILE A 36 0.73 15.27 2.01
CA ILE A 36 -0.66 14.88 2.25
C ILE A 36 -1.11 15.12 3.69
N THR A 37 -0.18 15.14 4.63
CA THR A 37 -0.48 15.52 6.02
C THR A 37 -0.78 17.00 6.11
N ARG A 38 0.04 17.84 5.49
CA ARG A 38 -0.14 19.31 5.50
C ARG A 38 -1.41 19.73 4.80
N SER A 39 -1.76 19.08 3.71
CA SER A 39 -2.97 19.40 2.96
C SER A 39 -4.25 18.93 3.66
N GLY A 40 -4.14 18.07 4.66
CA GLY A 40 -5.28 17.48 5.35
C GLY A 40 -5.91 16.31 4.60
N GLU A 41 -5.30 15.86 3.51
CA GLU A 41 -5.83 14.77 2.69
C GLU A 41 -5.56 13.39 3.30
N LEU A 42 -4.51 13.26 4.13
CA LEU A 42 -4.19 11.97 4.75
C LEU A 42 -5.11 11.67 5.93
N LEU A 43 -5.82 10.54 5.87
CA LEU A 43 -6.67 10.06 6.95
C LEU A 43 -5.98 9.02 7.82
N SER A 44 -5.25 8.11 7.19
CA SER A 44 -4.54 7.04 7.90
C SER A 44 -3.45 6.45 7.01
N ARG A 45 -2.43 5.89 7.62
CA ARG A 45 -1.37 5.19 6.89
C ARG A 45 -0.74 4.13 7.77
N PHE A 46 -0.24 3.08 7.15
CA PHE A 46 0.55 2.06 7.86
C PHE A 46 1.41 1.28 6.87
N GLY A 47 2.56 0.85 7.35
CA GLY A 47 3.41 -0.11 6.65
C GLY A 47 3.11 -1.52 7.14
N LEU A 48 3.40 -2.50 6.29
CA LEU A 48 3.24 -3.89 6.63
C LEU A 48 4.61 -4.54 6.90
N ALA A 49 4.63 -5.49 7.82
CA ALA A 49 5.82 -6.27 8.09
C ALA A 49 6.16 -7.17 6.89
N ASP A 50 7.35 -7.76 6.93
CA ASP A 50 7.82 -8.68 5.88
C ASP A 50 6.76 -9.74 5.57
N PRO A 51 6.51 -10.05 4.27
CA PRO A 51 5.56 -11.09 3.88
C PRO A 51 5.80 -12.45 4.53
N LEU A 52 7.02 -12.76 4.96
CA LEU A 52 7.31 -13.98 5.70
C LEU A 52 6.53 -14.10 7.00
N ASN A 53 6.06 -13.00 7.56
CA ASN A 53 5.25 -12.98 8.77
C ASN A 53 3.76 -13.17 8.52
N THR A 54 3.37 -13.43 7.28
CA THR A 54 1.97 -13.61 6.90
C THR A 54 1.44 -14.96 7.37
N LYS A 55 0.19 -14.96 7.80
CA LYS A 55 -0.59 -16.19 8.02
C LYS A 55 -1.74 -16.17 7.01
N THR A 56 -1.95 -17.28 6.34
CA THR A 56 -3.06 -17.42 5.39
C THR A 56 -4.08 -18.38 5.97
N LEU A 57 -5.34 -17.94 6.07
CA LEU A 57 -6.45 -18.74 6.55
C LEU A 57 -7.36 -19.10 5.38
N ARG A 58 -7.67 -20.38 5.25
CA ARG A 58 -8.61 -20.90 4.25
C ARG A 58 -9.59 -21.83 4.93
N ILE A 59 -10.75 -21.99 4.33
CA ILE A 59 -11.73 -22.97 4.78
C ILE A 59 -11.73 -24.11 3.76
N ASP A 60 -11.34 -25.31 4.21
CA ASP A 60 -11.30 -26.52 3.40
C ASP A 60 -12.34 -27.51 3.95
N ASP A 61 -13.34 -27.84 3.12
CA ASP A 61 -14.45 -28.72 3.51
C ASP A 61 -15.09 -28.31 4.85
N GLY A 62 -15.29 -27.00 5.05
CA GLY A 62 -15.88 -26.46 6.25
C GLY A 62 -14.93 -26.35 7.45
N VAL A 63 -13.65 -26.70 7.27
CA VAL A 63 -12.65 -26.67 8.35
C VAL A 63 -11.62 -25.59 8.10
N PRO A 64 -11.35 -24.71 9.09
CA PRO A 64 -10.30 -23.71 8.95
C PRO A 64 -8.92 -24.36 8.85
N ALA A 65 -8.12 -23.90 7.90
CA ALA A 65 -6.73 -24.29 7.71
C ALA A 65 -5.85 -23.04 7.67
N VAL A 66 -4.82 -23.00 8.50
CA VAL A 66 -3.87 -21.88 8.56
C VAL A 66 -2.53 -22.36 8.03
N THR A 67 -1.98 -21.60 7.09
CA THR A 67 -0.63 -21.85 6.56
C THR A 67 0.24 -20.63 6.77
N ASP A 68 1.54 -20.88 6.91
CA ASP A 68 2.52 -19.79 7.01
C ASP A 68 2.84 -19.25 5.62
N GLY A 69 3.03 -17.93 5.57
CA GLY A 69 3.38 -17.25 4.34
C GLY A 69 2.19 -16.69 3.58
N PRO A 70 2.44 -15.88 2.56
CA PRO A 70 1.39 -15.24 1.78
C PRO A 70 0.66 -16.23 0.87
N PHE A 71 -0.58 -15.88 0.54
CA PHE A 71 -1.37 -16.63 -0.44
C PHE A 71 -0.78 -16.42 -1.84
N GLY A 72 -0.43 -17.49 -2.48
CA GLY A 72 0.12 -17.48 -3.83
C GLY A 72 1.59 -17.05 -3.89
N GLU A 73 2.19 -17.29 -5.05
CA GLU A 73 3.56 -16.89 -5.34
C GLU A 73 3.56 -15.59 -6.11
N ALA A 74 4.04 -14.53 -5.49
CA ALA A 74 4.18 -13.22 -6.11
C ALA A 74 5.55 -12.65 -5.80
N LYS A 75 6.10 -11.91 -6.75
CA LYS A 75 7.36 -11.17 -6.54
C LYS A 75 7.10 -9.87 -5.83
N GLU A 76 5.94 -9.25 -6.11
CA GLU A 76 5.52 -8.00 -5.51
C GLU A 76 4.51 -8.27 -4.43
N HIS A 77 4.73 -7.70 -3.25
CA HIS A 77 3.86 -7.85 -2.09
C HIS A 77 3.38 -6.50 -1.60
N LEU A 78 2.18 -6.46 -1.07
CA LEU A 78 1.65 -5.25 -0.46
C LEU A 78 2.55 -4.88 0.73
N ALA A 79 3.11 -3.68 0.69
CA ALA A 79 4.06 -3.19 1.68
C ALA A 79 3.51 -2.05 2.52
N GLY A 80 2.55 -1.30 2.01
CA GLY A 80 1.99 -0.17 2.74
C GLY A 80 0.67 0.29 2.16
N VAL A 81 -0.07 1.04 2.95
CA VAL A 81 -1.39 1.56 2.60
C VAL A 81 -1.52 2.97 3.12
N PHE A 82 -2.01 3.88 2.27
CA PHE A 82 -2.50 5.19 2.69
C PHE A 82 -3.98 5.26 2.43
N LEU A 83 -4.73 5.79 3.39
CA LEU A 83 -6.12 6.17 3.20
C LEU A 83 -6.15 7.69 3.07
N VAL A 84 -6.65 8.19 1.96
CA VAL A 84 -6.70 9.63 1.66
C VAL A 84 -8.12 10.05 1.28
N ASP A 85 -8.40 11.31 1.52
CA ASP A 85 -9.63 11.96 1.07
C ASP A 85 -9.25 13.07 0.10
N CYS A 86 -9.52 12.88 -1.16
CA CYS A 86 -9.17 13.79 -2.24
C CYS A 86 -10.38 14.07 -3.12
N GLU A 87 -10.38 15.22 -3.79
CA GLU A 87 -11.50 15.59 -4.67
C GLU A 87 -11.60 14.69 -5.89
N THR A 88 -10.46 14.29 -6.45
CA THR A 88 -10.41 13.52 -7.69
C THR A 88 -9.36 12.42 -7.63
N VAL A 89 -9.50 11.40 -8.46
CA VAL A 89 -8.48 10.36 -8.61
C VAL A 89 -7.18 10.93 -9.19
N GLU A 90 -7.29 11.95 -10.06
CA GLU A 90 -6.12 12.62 -10.64
C GLU A 90 -5.25 13.24 -9.56
N ARG A 91 -5.87 13.81 -8.53
CA ARG A 91 -5.15 14.36 -7.38
C ARG A 91 -4.38 13.27 -6.64
N VAL A 92 -5.00 12.12 -6.43
CA VAL A 92 -4.34 10.98 -5.76
C VAL A 92 -3.14 10.48 -6.57
N LEU A 93 -3.31 10.37 -7.88
CA LEU A 93 -2.23 9.94 -8.79
C LEU A 93 -1.07 10.93 -8.79
N GLU A 94 -1.37 12.22 -8.79
CA GLU A 94 -0.36 13.27 -8.70
C GLU A 94 0.46 13.15 -7.42
N LEU A 95 -0.22 12.99 -6.28
CA LEU A 95 0.43 12.83 -4.97
C LEU A 95 1.28 11.56 -4.90
N SER A 96 0.85 10.51 -5.58
CA SER A 96 1.48 9.18 -5.50
C SER A 96 2.68 9.03 -6.44
N GLY A 97 2.88 9.97 -7.36
CA GLY A 97 3.94 9.89 -8.38
C GLY A 97 5.33 9.57 -7.83
N PRO A 98 5.81 10.26 -6.78
CA PRO A 98 7.13 9.97 -6.21
C PRO A 98 7.26 8.54 -5.69
N LEU A 99 6.20 7.94 -5.18
CA LEU A 99 6.21 6.56 -4.70
C LEU A 99 6.37 5.58 -5.85
N ALA A 100 5.78 5.88 -7.00
CA ALA A 100 5.80 5.02 -8.17
C ALA A 100 7.18 4.91 -8.84
N GLN A 101 8.12 5.76 -8.47
CA GLN A 101 9.51 5.66 -8.95
C GLN A 101 10.23 4.44 -8.39
N HIS A 102 9.80 3.95 -7.22
CA HIS A 102 10.48 2.89 -6.50
C HIS A 102 9.61 1.66 -6.24
N SER A 103 8.30 1.77 -6.48
CA SER A 103 7.31 0.77 -6.14
C SER A 103 6.22 0.74 -7.19
N ILE A 104 5.41 -0.30 -7.16
CA ILE A 104 4.17 -0.31 -7.92
C ILE A 104 3.09 0.26 -7.01
N VAL A 105 2.31 1.19 -7.53
CA VAL A 105 1.27 1.88 -6.75
C VAL A 105 -0.06 1.70 -7.44
N GLU A 106 -1.04 1.23 -6.67
CA GLU A 106 -2.43 1.18 -7.13
C GLU A 106 -3.26 2.17 -6.33
N VAL A 107 -4.19 2.82 -7.00
CA VAL A 107 -5.15 3.73 -6.37
C VAL A 107 -6.54 3.16 -6.57
N ARG A 108 -7.27 2.98 -5.48
CA ARG A 108 -8.57 2.34 -5.54
C ARG A 108 -9.59 3.12 -4.71
N PRO A 109 -10.78 3.44 -5.28
CA PRO A 109 -11.83 4.09 -4.50
C PRO A 109 -12.31 3.20 -3.37
N VAL A 110 -12.65 3.82 -2.26
CA VAL A 110 -13.26 3.13 -1.12
C VAL A 110 -14.75 3.03 -1.36
N MET A 111 -15.31 1.86 -1.07
CA MET A 111 -16.75 1.64 -1.15
C MET A 111 -17.48 2.57 -0.17
N ASP A 112 -18.62 3.13 -0.59
CA ASP A 112 -19.47 3.92 0.29
C ASP A 112 -20.32 2.99 1.16
N ASP A 113 -19.84 2.74 2.37
CA ASP A 113 -20.49 1.82 3.31
C ASP A 113 -21.87 2.32 3.76
N GLU A 114 -22.06 3.64 3.90
CA GLU A 114 -23.33 4.20 4.35
C GLU A 114 -24.44 3.98 3.33
N ALA A 115 -24.13 4.15 2.07
CA ALA A 115 -25.08 3.92 0.99
C ALA A 115 -25.18 2.46 0.58
N GLY A 116 -24.26 1.61 1.06
CA GLY A 116 -24.14 0.24 0.62
C GLY A 116 -23.84 0.15 -0.87
N THR A 117 -23.22 1.17 -1.42
CA THR A 117 -22.95 1.30 -2.84
C THR A 117 -21.50 0.96 -3.13
N GLU A 118 -21.32 0.03 -4.04
CA GLU A 118 -20.01 -0.32 -4.58
C GLU A 118 -19.71 0.57 -5.78
N MET A 119 -18.49 1.07 -5.82
CA MET A 119 -18.04 1.90 -6.93
C MET A 119 -17.26 1.14 -7.98
#